data_76cccc5797edb1090b8c8ffff16a8824
#
_entry.id   76cccc5797edb1090b8c8ffff16a8824
#
_cell.length_a   1.000
_cell.length_b   1.000
_cell.length_c   1.000
_cell.angle_alpha   90.00
_cell.angle_beta   90.00
_cell.angle_gamma   90.00
#
_symmetry.space_group_name_H-M   'P 1'
#
loop_
_entity.id
_entity.type
_entity.pdbx_description
1 polymer ?
#
loop_
_entity_poly.entity_id
_entity_poly.type
_entity_poly.pdbx_seq_one_letter_code
_entity_poly.pdbx_strand_id
1 'polypeptide(L)'
;MQQQAPTETKIVMSDPTALGVFGLSMVTFVAASAKMHWTEGVTYLIPWALFLGSIAQIWASAVDFKKNNYFGSIVLGAYGLFWIAVAMHWAISLGWLGAFDPAKADGKQLAVACIGYFIFSLFIMVAAFEANKVFAAILVLINVLLPSLALSILGVQPALFGSLAAWSELGISLLGFYAAGAIFLNNFFGRTMLPLGAPLGLIRKGPALVPADSKLKAAA
;
A
#
# COMPACT_ATOMS: atom_id res chain seq x y z
N MET A 1 11.43 -1.76 -53.18
CA MET A 1 10.67 -2.32 -52.07
C MET A 1 10.86 -1.40 -50.89
N GLN A 2 9.86 -0.60 -50.54
CA GLN A 2 9.91 0.24 -49.32
C GLN A 2 9.65 -0.67 -48.12
N GLN A 3 10.64 -0.80 -47.25
CA GLN A 3 10.47 -1.43 -45.94
C GLN A 3 9.57 -0.55 -45.11
N GLN A 4 8.33 -0.99 -44.86
CA GLN A 4 7.44 -0.34 -43.90
C GLN A 4 8.12 -0.46 -42.50
N ALA A 5 8.35 0.68 -41.85
CA ALA A 5 8.81 0.73 -40.49
C ALA A 5 7.82 -0.04 -39.58
N PRO A 6 8.29 -0.82 -38.60
CA PRO A 6 7.40 -1.54 -37.70
C PRO A 6 6.49 -0.55 -36.97
N THR A 7 5.17 -0.76 -37.09
CA THR A 7 4.18 0.03 -36.38
C THR A 7 4.21 -0.35 -34.90
N GLU A 8 4.79 0.47 -34.04
CA GLU A 8 4.74 0.27 -32.60
C GLU A 8 3.29 0.37 -32.12
N THR A 9 2.70 -0.74 -31.73
CA THR A 9 1.37 -0.77 -31.10
C THR A 9 1.49 -0.27 -29.67
N LYS A 10 1.13 1.00 -29.43
CA LYS A 10 1.12 1.58 -28.09
C LYS A 10 -0.08 1.02 -27.30
N ILE A 11 0.19 0.10 -26.35
CA ILE A 11 -0.83 -0.41 -25.44
C ILE A 11 -1.16 0.69 -24.41
N VAL A 12 -2.38 1.20 -24.45
CA VAL A 12 -2.89 2.15 -23.45
C VAL A 12 -3.53 1.36 -22.30
N MET A 13 -2.96 1.50 -21.12
CA MET A 13 -3.46 0.83 -19.91
C MET A 13 -4.24 1.82 -19.03
N SER A 14 -5.37 1.40 -18.49
CA SER A 14 -6.14 2.18 -17.50
C SER A 14 -5.37 2.37 -16.19
N ASP A 15 -5.74 3.40 -15.44
CA ASP A 15 -5.17 3.70 -14.14
C ASP A 15 -5.64 2.65 -13.08
N PRO A 16 -4.74 1.87 -12.49
CA PRO A 16 -5.09 0.84 -11.53
C PRO A 16 -5.20 1.37 -10.09
N THR A 17 -4.83 2.63 -9.85
CA THR A 17 -4.62 3.20 -8.51
C THR A 17 -5.88 3.11 -7.66
N ALA A 18 -7.07 3.35 -8.25
CA ALA A 18 -8.34 3.24 -7.53
C ALA A 18 -8.55 1.84 -6.93
N LEU A 19 -8.25 0.78 -7.69
CA LEU A 19 -8.37 -0.61 -7.22
C LEU A 19 -7.36 -0.93 -6.13
N GLY A 20 -6.10 -0.53 -6.30
CA GLY A 20 -5.06 -0.77 -5.30
C GLY A 20 -5.34 -0.06 -3.98
N VAL A 21 -5.77 1.21 -4.04
CA VAL A 21 -6.13 1.98 -2.84
C VAL A 21 -7.41 1.45 -2.20
N PHE A 22 -8.40 1.01 -2.97
CA PHE A 22 -9.57 0.31 -2.43
C PHE A 22 -9.17 -0.95 -1.68
N GLY A 23 -8.25 -1.74 -2.22
CA GLY A 23 -7.72 -2.94 -1.56
C GLY A 23 -7.09 -2.64 -0.20
N LEU A 24 -6.25 -1.59 -0.13
CA LEU A 24 -5.69 -1.09 1.13
C LEU A 24 -6.81 -0.68 2.10
N SER A 25 -7.78 0.08 1.63
CA SER A 25 -8.86 0.62 2.47
C SER A 25 -9.71 -0.48 3.09
N MET A 26 -10.08 -1.48 2.29
CA MET A 26 -10.88 -2.62 2.76
C MET A 26 -10.15 -3.44 3.82
N VAL A 27 -8.91 -3.81 3.59
CA VAL A 27 -8.18 -4.63 4.56
C VAL A 27 -7.92 -3.87 5.86
N THR A 28 -7.55 -2.59 5.78
CA THR A 28 -7.33 -1.77 6.99
C THR A 28 -8.65 -1.49 7.72
N PHE A 29 -9.78 -1.36 7.02
CA PHE A 29 -11.09 -1.20 7.65
C PHE A 29 -11.47 -2.43 8.46
N VAL A 30 -11.35 -3.63 7.87
CA VAL A 30 -11.65 -4.89 8.57
C VAL A 30 -10.65 -5.11 9.72
N ALA A 31 -9.37 -4.82 9.52
CA ALA A 31 -8.36 -4.95 10.57
C ALA A 31 -8.58 -3.96 11.73
N ALA A 32 -8.98 -2.72 11.43
CA ALA A 32 -9.36 -1.73 12.45
C ALA A 32 -10.58 -2.20 13.25
N SER A 33 -11.59 -2.81 12.61
CA SER A 33 -12.79 -3.31 13.30
C SER A 33 -12.45 -4.34 14.38
N ALA A 34 -11.48 -5.23 14.13
CA ALA A 34 -11.02 -6.20 15.11
C ALA A 34 -10.26 -5.55 16.28
N LYS A 35 -9.37 -4.57 15.98
CA LYS A 35 -8.62 -3.83 17.01
C LYS A 35 -9.50 -2.91 17.86
N MET A 36 -10.60 -2.42 17.29
CA MET A 36 -11.61 -1.59 17.98
C MET A 36 -12.68 -2.41 18.70
N HIS A 37 -12.55 -3.74 18.70
CA HIS A 37 -13.53 -4.65 19.30
C HIS A 37 -14.95 -4.53 18.71
N TRP A 38 -15.10 -4.10 17.44
CA TRP A 38 -16.37 -4.17 16.71
C TRP A 38 -16.61 -5.59 16.20
N THR A 39 -15.51 -6.31 15.93
CA THR A 39 -15.49 -7.72 15.54
C THR A 39 -14.43 -8.45 16.34
N GLU A 40 -14.49 -9.80 16.41
CA GLU A 40 -13.55 -10.60 17.17
C GLU A 40 -12.72 -11.52 16.27
N GLY A 41 -11.45 -11.71 16.67
CA GLY A 41 -10.52 -12.61 16.00
C GLY A 41 -10.03 -12.12 14.65
N VAL A 42 -9.22 -12.96 14.00
CA VAL A 42 -8.58 -12.64 12.71
C VAL A 42 -8.94 -13.62 11.59
N THR A 43 -9.75 -14.63 11.90
CA THR A 43 -10.08 -15.74 10.99
C THR A 43 -10.62 -15.24 9.65
N TYR A 44 -11.67 -14.42 9.68
CA TYR A 44 -12.27 -13.86 8.47
C TYR A 44 -11.56 -12.61 7.95
N LEU A 45 -10.54 -12.11 8.66
CA LEU A 45 -9.69 -11.03 8.19
C LEU A 45 -8.66 -11.54 7.16
N ILE A 46 -8.25 -12.81 7.28
CA ILE A 46 -7.29 -13.44 6.35
C ILE A 46 -7.70 -13.35 4.89
N PRO A 47 -8.95 -13.71 4.48
CA PRO A 47 -9.38 -13.54 3.08
C PRO A 47 -9.28 -12.09 2.58
N TRP A 48 -9.67 -11.10 3.40
CA TRP A 48 -9.58 -9.69 3.02
C TRP A 48 -8.12 -9.23 2.86
N ALA A 49 -7.22 -9.73 3.73
CA ALA A 49 -5.79 -9.46 3.61
C ALA A 49 -5.20 -10.07 2.33
N LEU A 50 -5.56 -11.30 1.99
CA LEU A 50 -5.06 -11.98 0.80
C LEU A 50 -5.60 -11.37 -0.50
N PHE A 51 -6.91 -11.21 -0.61
CA PHE A 51 -7.51 -10.81 -1.89
C PHE A 51 -7.42 -9.29 -2.12
N LEU A 52 -7.82 -8.48 -1.16
CA LEU A 52 -7.84 -7.03 -1.32
C LEU A 52 -6.57 -6.36 -0.79
N GLY A 53 -6.16 -6.72 0.41
CA GLY A 53 -4.91 -6.20 0.98
C GLY A 53 -3.68 -6.54 0.15
N SER A 54 -3.69 -7.67 -0.55
CA SER A 54 -2.53 -8.15 -1.30
C SER A 54 -2.77 -8.20 -2.80
N ILE A 55 -3.58 -9.14 -3.31
CA ILE A 55 -3.69 -9.39 -4.75
C ILE A 55 -4.09 -8.13 -5.51
N ALA A 56 -5.08 -7.38 -5.04
CA ALA A 56 -5.52 -6.15 -5.69
C ALA A 56 -4.40 -5.09 -5.74
N GLN A 57 -3.65 -4.93 -4.64
CA GLN A 57 -2.52 -3.98 -4.59
C GLN A 57 -1.35 -4.43 -5.47
N ILE A 58 -0.97 -5.72 -5.44
CA ILE A 58 0.11 -6.25 -6.28
C ILE A 58 -0.26 -6.14 -7.76
N TRP A 59 -1.51 -6.44 -8.11
CA TRP A 59 -1.98 -6.27 -9.48
C TRP A 59 -1.89 -4.81 -9.93
N ALA A 60 -2.37 -3.89 -9.10
CA ALA A 60 -2.26 -2.46 -9.38
C ALA A 60 -0.79 -2.02 -9.53
N SER A 61 0.10 -2.48 -8.64
CA SER A 61 1.54 -2.26 -8.72
C SER A 61 2.13 -2.74 -10.05
N ALA A 62 1.77 -3.96 -10.50
CA ALA A 62 2.28 -4.53 -11.75
C ALA A 62 1.85 -3.70 -12.98
N VAL A 63 0.63 -3.16 -12.98
CA VAL A 63 0.16 -2.24 -14.02
C VAL A 63 0.89 -0.91 -13.95
N ASP A 64 1.10 -0.37 -12.75
CA ASP A 64 1.83 0.89 -12.53
C ASP A 64 3.30 0.81 -12.98
N PHE A 65 3.97 -0.34 -12.81
CA PHE A 65 5.30 -0.57 -13.40
C PHE A 65 5.27 -0.42 -14.92
N LYS A 66 4.27 -0.98 -15.59
CA LYS A 66 4.12 -0.86 -17.06
C LYS A 66 3.77 0.56 -17.50
N LYS A 67 3.15 1.35 -16.64
CA LYS A 67 2.79 2.76 -16.89
C LYS A 67 3.90 3.74 -16.51
N ASN A 68 5.04 3.27 -16.00
CA ASN A 68 6.11 4.10 -15.42
C ASN A 68 5.62 5.00 -14.27
N ASN A 69 4.56 4.61 -13.56
CA ASN A 69 4.14 5.24 -12.31
C ASN A 69 4.99 4.69 -11.16
N TYR A 70 6.19 5.24 -10.97
CA TYR A 70 7.16 4.74 -10.00
C TYR A 70 6.61 4.75 -8.57
N PHE A 71 5.89 5.81 -8.17
CA PHE A 71 5.32 5.90 -6.83
C PHE A 71 4.29 4.80 -6.58
N GLY A 72 3.28 4.68 -7.43
CA GLY A 72 2.22 3.67 -7.28
C GLY A 72 2.76 2.24 -7.32
N SER A 73 3.71 1.95 -8.24
CA SER A 73 4.29 0.62 -8.38
C SER A 73 5.00 0.16 -7.11
N ILE A 74 5.82 1.02 -6.49
CA ILE A 74 6.56 0.66 -5.27
C ILE A 74 5.65 0.60 -4.05
N VAL A 75 4.79 1.61 -3.87
CA VAL A 75 3.91 1.70 -2.69
C VAL A 75 2.92 0.54 -2.63
N LEU A 76 2.17 0.33 -3.72
CA LEU A 76 1.18 -0.74 -3.77
C LEU A 76 1.84 -2.13 -3.74
N GLY A 77 3.00 -2.29 -4.38
CA GLY A 77 3.76 -3.54 -4.33
C GLY A 77 4.23 -3.86 -2.92
N ALA A 78 4.88 -2.92 -2.25
CA ALA A 78 5.40 -3.13 -0.90
C ALA A 78 4.29 -3.45 0.11
N TYR A 79 3.21 -2.66 0.16
CA TYR A 79 2.12 -2.93 1.09
C TYR A 79 1.28 -4.15 0.69
N GLY A 80 1.15 -4.45 -0.59
CA GLY A 80 0.52 -5.70 -1.04
C GLY A 80 1.27 -6.93 -0.54
N LEU A 81 2.60 -6.94 -0.62
CA LEU A 81 3.44 -8.02 -0.08
C LEU A 81 3.40 -8.09 1.46
N PHE A 82 3.31 -6.95 2.13
CA PHE A 82 3.09 -6.90 3.58
C PHE A 82 1.84 -7.68 4.00
N TRP A 83 0.72 -7.48 3.30
CA TRP A 83 -0.54 -8.13 3.65
C TRP A 83 -0.54 -9.65 3.41
N ILE A 84 0.21 -10.17 2.41
CA ILE A 84 0.45 -11.62 2.30
C ILE A 84 1.15 -12.14 3.55
N ALA A 85 2.24 -11.47 3.95
CA ALA A 85 3.02 -11.90 5.10
C ALA A 85 2.19 -11.87 6.39
N VAL A 86 1.38 -10.82 6.60
CA VAL A 86 0.48 -10.71 7.75
C VAL A 86 -0.60 -11.79 7.73
N ALA A 87 -1.23 -12.05 6.58
CA ALA A 87 -2.21 -13.11 6.44
C ALA A 87 -1.63 -14.50 6.75
N MET A 88 -0.41 -14.76 6.26
CA MET A 88 0.34 -15.99 6.55
C MET A 88 0.67 -16.09 8.05
N HIS A 89 1.09 -14.99 8.68
CA HIS A 89 1.32 -14.95 10.12
C HIS A 89 0.07 -15.35 10.91
N TRP A 90 -1.09 -14.79 10.58
CA TRP A 90 -2.35 -15.18 11.23
C TRP A 90 -2.74 -16.64 10.96
N ALA A 91 -2.57 -17.12 9.72
CA ALA A 91 -2.87 -18.51 9.37
C ALA A 91 -1.98 -19.51 10.15
N ILE A 92 -0.70 -19.17 10.33
CA ILE A 92 0.23 -19.96 11.19
C ILE A 92 -0.24 -19.94 12.63
N SER A 93 -0.57 -18.76 13.18
CA SER A 93 -1.00 -18.60 14.57
C SER A 93 -2.31 -19.35 14.87
N LEU A 94 -3.18 -19.53 13.87
CA LEU A 94 -4.42 -20.30 13.96
C LEU A 94 -4.21 -21.81 13.69
N GLY A 95 -2.99 -22.25 13.37
CA GLY A 95 -2.70 -23.65 13.04
C GLY A 95 -3.24 -24.11 11.68
N TRP A 96 -3.67 -23.21 10.79
CA TRP A 96 -4.24 -23.57 9.48
C TRP A 96 -3.21 -24.16 8.52
N LEU A 97 -1.96 -23.82 8.70
CA LEU A 97 -0.86 -24.33 7.89
C LEU A 97 -0.16 -25.48 8.66
N GLY A 98 -0.76 -26.64 8.70
CA GLY A 98 -0.35 -27.77 9.52
C GLY A 98 1.13 -28.20 9.45
N ALA A 99 1.90 -27.67 8.48
CA ALA A 99 3.37 -27.86 8.42
C ALA A 99 4.14 -26.98 9.44
N PHE A 100 3.48 -25.98 10.04
CA PHE A 100 4.08 -25.06 11.00
C PHE A 100 3.48 -25.30 12.38
N ASP A 101 4.35 -25.45 13.40
CA ASP A 101 3.94 -25.58 14.79
C ASP A 101 3.70 -24.20 15.41
N PRO A 102 2.44 -23.80 15.71
CA PRO A 102 2.14 -22.51 16.31
C PRO A 102 2.86 -22.26 17.63
N ALA A 103 3.13 -23.32 18.39
CA ALA A 103 3.82 -23.23 19.69
C ALA A 103 5.30 -22.81 19.56
N LYS A 104 5.90 -22.99 18.39
CA LYS A 104 7.26 -22.58 18.07
C LYS A 104 7.34 -21.23 17.33
N ALA A 105 6.20 -20.64 16.99
CA ALA A 105 6.14 -19.36 16.27
C ALA A 105 6.36 -18.20 17.25
N ASP A 106 7.38 -17.40 17.01
CA ASP A 106 7.61 -16.15 17.76
C ASP A 106 6.89 -14.99 17.08
N GLY A 107 5.75 -14.57 17.63
CA GLY A 107 4.98 -13.43 17.15
C GLY A 107 5.74 -12.10 17.12
N LYS A 108 6.85 -11.97 17.86
CA LYS A 108 7.71 -10.78 17.84
C LYS A 108 8.40 -10.57 16.50
N GLN A 109 8.52 -11.60 15.66
CA GLN A 109 9.03 -11.46 14.30
C GLN A 109 8.17 -10.52 13.47
N LEU A 110 6.85 -10.49 13.70
CA LEU A 110 5.98 -9.51 13.06
C LEU A 110 6.28 -8.08 13.53
N ALA A 111 6.61 -7.87 14.79
CA ALA A 111 7.03 -6.56 15.28
C ALA A 111 8.31 -6.06 14.59
N VAL A 112 9.29 -6.93 14.40
CA VAL A 112 10.53 -6.62 13.69
C VAL A 112 10.23 -6.29 12.21
N ALA A 113 9.33 -7.03 11.57
CA ALA A 113 8.87 -6.72 10.22
C ALA A 113 8.18 -5.35 10.13
N CYS A 114 7.31 -5.01 11.10
CA CYS A 114 6.69 -3.68 11.18
C CYS A 114 7.72 -2.57 11.31
N ILE A 115 8.81 -2.77 12.08
CA ILE A 115 9.92 -1.80 12.18
C ILE A 115 10.62 -1.63 10.83
N GLY A 116 10.91 -2.71 10.11
CA GLY A 116 11.50 -2.66 8.77
C GLY A 116 10.62 -1.90 7.77
N TYR A 117 9.32 -2.19 7.79
CA TYR A 117 8.35 -1.46 6.98
C TYR A 117 8.22 0.01 7.39
N PHE A 118 8.29 0.33 8.68
CA PHE A 118 8.31 1.71 9.16
C PHE A 118 9.50 2.49 8.60
N ILE A 119 10.70 1.92 8.65
CA ILE A 119 11.91 2.56 8.09
C ILE A 119 11.70 2.88 6.60
N PHE A 120 11.21 1.92 5.81
CA PHE A 120 10.96 2.13 4.39
C PHE A 120 9.81 3.10 4.15
N SER A 121 8.75 3.03 4.96
CA SER A 121 7.59 3.91 4.89
C SER A 121 7.93 5.40 5.11
N LEU A 122 8.97 5.71 5.89
CA LEU A 122 9.45 7.08 6.03
C LEU A 122 9.91 7.68 4.69
N PHE A 123 10.60 6.90 3.85
CA PHE A 123 11.00 7.35 2.51
C PHE A 123 9.78 7.49 1.58
N ILE A 124 8.84 6.54 1.65
CA ILE A 124 7.58 6.60 0.89
C ILE A 124 6.76 7.84 1.29
N MET A 125 6.72 8.17 2.59
CA MET A 125 5.99 9.34 3.10
C MET A 125 6.52 10.64 2.51
N VAL A 126 7.84 10.79 2.39
CA VAL A 126 8.47 11.95 1.74
C VAL A 126 7.98 12.08 0.29
N ALA A 127 7.93 10.98 -0.45
CA ALA A 127 7.40 10.99 -1.82
C ALA A 127 5.89 11.28 -1.88
N ALA A 128 5.11 10.81 -0.90
CA ALA A 128 3.68 11.05 -0.81
C ALA A 128 3.33 12.53 -0.60
N PHE A 129 4.17 13.30 0.10
CA PHE A 129 4.02 14.74 0.24
C PHE A 129 4.03 15.47 -1.12
N GLU A 130 4.72 14.91 -2.10
CA GLU A 130 4.80 15.41 -3.47
C GLU A 130 3.84 14.69 -4.45
N ALA A 131 2.94 13.82 -3.94
CA ALA A 131 1.86 13.21 -4.71
C ALA A 131 0.56 14.03 -4.58
N ASN A 132 -0.07 13.99 -3.40
CA ASN A 132 -1.24 14.79 -3.05
C ASN A 132 -1.48 14.74 -1.54
N LYS A 133 -2.32 15.65 -1.02
CA LYS A 133 -2.57 15.78 0.42
C LYS A 133 -3.21 14.56 1.06
N VAL A 134 -4.10 13.85 0.34
CA VAL A 134 -4.76 12.65 0.88
C VAL A 134 -3.77 11.52 1.05
N PHE A 135 -2.91 11.26 0.05
CA PHE A 135 -1.86 10.25 0.19
C PHE A 135 -0.82 10.64 1.25
N ALA A 136 -0.49 11.92 1.35
CA ALA A 136 0.36 12.42 2.42
C ALA A 136 -0.22 12.07 3.81
N ALA A 137 -1.50 12.33 4.04
CA ALA A 137 -2.17 12.01 5.29
C ALA A 137 -2.24 10.50 5.57
N ILE A 138 -2.53 9.68 4.55
CA ILE A 138 -2.49 8.21 4.66
C ILE A 138 -1.10 7.74 5.09
N LEU A 139 -0.03 8.22 4.46
CA LEU A 139 1.33 7.81 4.79
C LEU A 139 1.78 8.31 6.17
N VAL A 140 1.33 9.47 6.63
CA VAL A 140 1.55 9.91 8.02
C VAL A 140 0.90 8.92 8.99
N LEU A 141 -0.35 8.53 8.76
CA LEU A 141 -1.04 7.56 9.62
C LEU A 141 -0.40 6.16 9.56
N ILE A 142 0.10 5.71 8.42
CA ILE A 142 0.86 4.45 8.30
C ILE A 142 2.14 4.53 9.14
N ASN A 143 2.82 5.69 9.18
CA ASN A 143 4.02 5.88 10.00
C ASN A 143 3.71 6.05 11.49
N VAL A 144 2.47 6.24 11.89
CA VAL A 144 2.00 6.06 13.28
C VAL A 144 1.61 4.61 13.54
N LEU A 145 0.93 3.96 12.59
CA LEU A 145 0.45 2.59 12.70
C LEU A 145 1.58 1.57 12.91
N LEU A 146 2.58 1.58 12.04
CA LEU A 146 3.63 0.55 12.01
C LEU A 146 4.43 0.47 13.32
N PRO A 147 4.97 1.58 13.87
CA PRO A 147 5.66 1.53 15.15
C PRO A 147 4.70 1.21 16.32
N SER A 148 3.44 1.65 16.24
CA SER A 148 2.46 1.33 17.27
C SER A 148 2.14 -0.17 17.30
N LEU A 149 2.00 -0.81 16.15
CA LEU A 149 1.87 -2.27 16.07
C LEU A 149 3.09 -2.98 16.64
N ALA A 150 4.29 -2.55 16.26
CA ALA A 150 5.52 -3.15 16.76
C ALA A 150 5.62 -3.05 18.28
N LEU A 151 5.40 -1.88 18.86
CA LEU A 151 5.48 -1.66 20.31
C LEU A 151 4.40 -2.43 21.07
N SER A 152 3.18 -2.48 20.54
CA SER A 152 2.09 -3.26 21.11
C SER A 152 2.41 -4.77 21.16
N ILE A 153 2.93 -5.32 20.04
CA ILE A 153 3.32 -6.73 19.94
C ILE A 153 4.49 -7.07 20.90
N LEU A 154 5.43 -6.12 21.06
CA LEU A 154 6.55 -6.28 21.99
C LEU A 154 6.16 -6.11 23.46
N GLY A 155 4.90 -5.81 23.76
CA GLY A 155 4.40 -5.64 25.12
C GLY A 155 4.72 -4.29 25.76
N VAL A 156 5.17 -3.29 24.96
CA VAL A 156 5.41 -1.93 25.42
C VAL A 156 4.08 -1.17 25.44
N GLN A 157 3.57 -0.88 26.63
CA GLN A 157 2.28 -0.18 26.82
C GLN A 157 1.18 -0.64 25.82
N PRO A 158 0.84 -1.93 25.79
CA PRO A 158 0.05 -2.52 24.72
C PRO A 158 -1.34 -1.88 24.56
N ALA A 159 -1.93 -1.39 25.65
CA ALA A 159 -3.21 -0.68 25.60
C ALA A 159 -3.10 0.66 24.83
N LEU A 160 -2.05 1.44 25.09
CA LEU A 160 -1.82 2.71 24.40
C LEU A 160 -1.51 2.50 22.92
N PHE A 161 -0.48 1.68 22.64
CA PHE A 161 -0.03 1.47 21.26
C PHE A 161 -1.02 0.64 20.45
N GLY A 162 -1.76 -0.28 21.06
CA GLY A 162 -2.87 -0.96 20.43
C GLY A 162 -3.99 0.00 20.02
N SER A 163 -4.33 0.96 20.89
CA SER A 163 -5.32 2.00 20.58
C SER A 163 -4.83 2.94 19.47
N LEU A 164 -3.57 3.39 19.53
CA LEU A 164 -2.98 4.22 18.46
C LEU A 164 -2.98 3.49 17.11
N ALA A 165 -2.64 2.21 17.09
CA ALA A 165 -2.70 1.39 15.89
C ALA A 165 -4.13 1.28 15.35
N ALA A 166 -5.13 1.03 16.21
CA ALA A 166 -6.53 0.91 15.81
C ALA A 166 -7.07 2.21 15.16
N TRP A 167 -6.84 3.36 15.81
CA TRP A 167 -7.30 4.65 15.29
C TRP A 167 -6.57 5.08 14.03
N SER A 168 -5.25 4.84 13.95
CA SER A 168 -4.48 5.13 12.74
C SER A 168 -4.97 4.29 11.57
N GLU A 169 -5.23 3.00 11.80
CA GLU A 169 -5.70 2.07 10.76
C GLU A 169 -7.11 2.42 10.28
N LEU A 170 -8.01 2.83 11.19
CA LEU A 170 -9.32 3.35 10.82
C LEU A 170 -9.18 4.63 9.97
N GLY A 171 -8.32 5.56 10.38
CA GLY A 171 -8.06 6.78 9.62
C GLY A 171 -7.51 6.49 8.21
N ILE A 172 -6.58 5.53 8.07
CA ILE A 172 -6.06 5.05 6.79
C ILE A 172 -7.19 4.53 5.91
N SER A 173 -8.08 3.70 6.47
CA SER A 173 -9.18 3.12 5.72
C SER A 173 -10.16 4.16 5.19
N LEU A 174 -10.57 5.11 6.03
CA LEU A 174 -11.53 6.16 5.65
C LEU A 174 -10.95 7.11 4.58
N LEU A 175 -9.71 7.57 4.77
CA LEU A 175 -9.01 8.37 3.76
C LEU A 175 -8.77 7.58 2.48
N GLY A 176 -8.48 6.30 2.59
CA GLY A 176 -8.28 5.42 1.45
C GLY A 176 -9.56 5.18 0.66
N PHE A 177 -10.73 4.97 1.31
CA PHE A 177 -12.02 4.91 0.62
C PHE A 177 -12.32 6.21 -0.12
N TYR A 178 -12.07 7.35 0.53
CA TYR A 178 -12.20 8.64 -0.14
C TYR A 178 -11.28 8.75 -1.36
N ALA A 179 -10.01 8.38 -1.21
CA ALA A 179 -9.04 8.43 -2.31
C ALA A 179 -9.43 7.51 -3.47
N ALA A 180 -9.81 6.27 -3.18
CA ALA A 180 -10.25 5.30 -4.19
C ALA A 180 -11.47 5.80 -4.95
N GLY A 181 -12.49 6.30 -4.23
CA GLY A 181 -13.69 6.90 -4.82
C GLY A 181 -13.39 8.15 -5.65
N ALA A 182 -12.53 9.04 -5.13
CA ALA A 182 -12.10 10.25 -5.85
C ALA A 182 -11.38 9.91 -7.15
N ILE A 183 -10.42 9.00 -7.11
CA ILE A 183 -9.67 8.56 -8.30
C ILE A 183 -10.63 7.93 -9.32
N PHE A 184 -11.51 7.03 -8.86
CA PHE A 184 -12.48 6.37 -9.74
C PHE A 184 -13.39 7.38 -10.43
N LEU A 185 -14.05 8.27 -9.66
CA LEU A 185 -14.99 9.24 -10.20
C LEU A 185 -14.30 10.29 -11.11
N ASN A 186 -13.13 10.77 -10.69
CA ASN A 186 -12.38 11.74 -11.48
C ASN A 186 -11.96 11.17 -12.84
N ASN A 187 -11.49 9.92 -12.87
CA ASN A 187 -11.11 9.25 -14.11
C ASN A 187 -12.34 8.91 -14.96
N PHE A 188 -13.42 8.41 -14.35
CA PHE A 188 -14.63 8.04 -15.09
C PHE A 188 -15.31 9.23 -15.76
N PHE A 189 -15.41 10.37 -15.06
CA PHE A 189 -16.05 11.58 -15.60
C PHE A 189 -15.07 12.52 -16.32
N GLY A 190 -13.76 12.21 -16.34
CA GLY A 190 -12.74 13.05 -17.01
C GLY A 190 -12.59 14.45 -16.39
N ARG A 191 -13.01 14.66 -15.17
CA ARG A 191 -12.93 15.94 -14.42
C ARG A 191 -12.82 15.72 -12.93
N THR A 192 -12.32 16.72 -12.21
CA THR A 192 -12.26 16.65 -10.76
C THR A 192 -13.66 16.73 -10.15
N MET A 193 -14.17 15.59 -9.69
CA MET A 193 -15.41 15.46 -8.90
C MET A 193 -15.12 15.59 -7.41
N LEU A 194 -14.05 14.92 -6.95
CA LEU A 194 -13.60 14.93 -5.56
C LEU A 194 -12.10 15.27 -5.53
N PRO A 195 -11.69 16.34 -4.81
CA PRO A 195 -10.30 16.77 -4.81
C PRO A 195 -9.44 15.90 -3.91
N LEU A 196 -8.25 15.50 -4.37
CA LEU A 196 -7.22 14.85 -3.56
C LEU A 196 -6.25 15.84 -2.90
N GLY A 197 -6.37 17.12 -3.24
CA GLY A 197 -5.47 18.19 -2.83
C GLY A 197 -4.16 18.23 -3.64
N ALA A 198 -3.56 19.40 -3.73
CA ALA A 198 -2.29 19.59 -4.41
C ALA A 198 -1.13 18.97 -3.60
N PRO A 199 0.01 18.64 -4.24
CA PRO A 199 1.26 18.35 -3.56
C PRO A 199 1.65 19.45 -2.56
N LEU A 200 2.41 19.10 -1.53
CA LEU A 200 2.86 20.08 -0.53
C LEU A 200 3.96 21.02 -1.09
N GLY A 201 4.68 20.59 -2.13
CA GLY A 201 5.70 21.40 -2.78
C GLY A 201 6.96 21.61 -1.93
N LEU A 202 7.25 20.68 -1.04
CA LEU A 202 8.42 20.74 -0.15
C LEU A 202 9.72 20.41 -0.89
N ILE A 203 9.64 19.51 -1.89
CA ILE A 203 10.78 18.99 -2.62
C ILE A 203 10.54 19.14 -4.12
N ARG A 204 11.42 19.83 -4.83
CA ARG A 204 11.36 19.92 -6.30
C ARG A 204 11.67 18.57 -6.93
N LYS A 205 10.79 18.09 -7.79
CA LYS A 205 11.08 16.95 -8.65
C LYS A 205 12.13 17.35 -9.69
N GLY A 206 13.21 16.59 -9.75
CA GLY A 206 14.22 16.71 -10.83
C GLY A 206 13.66 16.18 -12.16
N PRO A 207 14.39 16.34 -13.28
CA PRO A 207 14.05 15.66 -14.52
C PRO A 207 14.03 14.14 -14.29
N ALA A 208 13.15 13.44 -15.01
CA ALA A 208 13.11 11.97 -14.94
C ALA A 208 14.48 11.38 -15.24
N LEU A 209 14.91 10.43 -14.42
CA LEU A 209 16.15 9.70 -14.68
C LEU A 209 15.99 8.91 -15.97
N VAL A 210 16.70 9.33 -17.01
CA VAL A 210 16.70 8.66 -18.32
C VAL A 210 17.46 7.35 -18.17
N PRO A 211 16.88 6.19 -18.54
CA PRO A 211 17.60 4.91 -18.52
C PRO A 211 18.89 5.00 -19.35
N ALA A 212 19.97 4.39 -18.85
CA ALA A 212 21.28 4.45 -19.51
C ALA A 212 21.25 3.99 -20.99
N ASP A 213 20.39 3.04 -21.32
CA ASP A 213 20.22 2.51 -22.69
C ASP A 213 19.65 3.54 -23.69
N SER A 214 18.91 4.56 -23.23
CA SER A 214 18.41 5.58 -24.14
C SER A 214 19.48 6.61 -24.53
N LYS A 215 20.52 6.77 -23.71
CA LYS A 215 21.69 7.61 -24.03
C LYS A 215 22.57 6.95 -25.08
N LEU A 216 22.66 5.61 -25.08
CA LEU A 216 23.44 4.86 -26.10
C LEU A 216 22.76 4.88 -27.48
N LYS A 217 21.41 4.85 -27.53
CA LYS A 217 20.64 4.93 -28.79
C LYS A 217 20.59 6.34 -29.39
N ALA A 218 20.84 7.38 -28.62
CA ALA A 218 20.90 8.76 -29.10
C ALA A 218 22.31 9.19 -29.57
N ALA A 219 23.32 8.36 -29.29
CA ALA A 219 24.71 8.60 -29.66
C ALA A 219 25.21 7.71 -30.83
N ALA A 220 24.35 6.80 -31.36
CA ALA A 220 24.56 5.96 -32.53
C ALA A 220 23.73 6.45 -33.72
#